data_9594626053d182950f6a942e050cd734
#
_entry.id   9594626053d182950f6a942e050cd734
#
_cell.length_a   1.000
_cell.length_b   1.000
_cell.length_c   1.000
_cell.angle_alpha   90.00
_cell.angle_beta   90.00
_cell.angle_gamma   90.00
#
_symmetry.space_group_name_H-M   'P 1'
#
loop_
_entity.id
_entity.type
_entity.pdbx_description
1 polymer ?
#
loop_
_entity_poly.entity_id
_entity_poly.type
_entity_poly.pdbx_seq_one_letter_code
_entity_poly.pdbx_strand_id
1 'polypeptide(L)'
;MFNNFLKSLVNLIKFTRNNKKKEFVFYSESKFYRDYYISLILELKRLGQKNIILVTSDIDDVDFFKNTLTCYYIKNFFILSIFFKILNCKFLILTLTDLGEHLQKSKLCKFYVYFFHALASTQKIYTKTAFKNYDIIFSNGKYQSEELRSAEKQFSFPKKEIVDTGYFFLDSIRNKANFRLKEKKHILFAPSWN
;
A
#
# COMPACT_ATOMS: atom_id res chain seq x y z
N MET A 1 14.05 -9.02 -20.11
CA MET A 1 13.76 -9.94 -18.98
C MET A 1 14.98 -10.10 -18.06
N PHE A 2 16.13 -10.44 -18.56
CA PHE A 2 17.38 -10.65 -17.79
C PHE A 2 17.84 -9.42 -16.97
N ASN A 3 17.74 -8.22 -17.52
CA ASN A 3 18.12 -6.97 -16.84
C ASN A 3 17.24 -6.69 -15.58
N ASN A 4 15.94 -7.00 -15.62
CA ASN A 4 15.08 -6.83 -14.45
C ASN A 4 15.36 -7.88 -13.35
N PHE A 5 15.73 -9.09 -13.72
CA PHE A 5 16.14 -10.10 -12.75
C PHE A 5 17.39 -9.67 -11.99
N LEU A 6 18.45 -9.28 -12.72
CA LEU A 6 19.71 -8.87 -12.10
C LEU A 6 19.54 -7.62 -11.22
N LYS A 7 18.82 -6.60 -11.70
CA LYS A 7 18.50 -5.41 -10.91
C LYS A 7 17.73 -5.76 -9.63
N SER A 8 16.71 -6.62 -9.72
CA SER A 8 15.93 -7.07 -8.57
C SER A 8 16.78 -7.83 -7.56
N LEU A 9 17.64 -8.73 -8.02
CA LEU A 9 18.54 -9.51 -7.17
C LEU A 9 19.53 -8.61 -6.42
N VAL A 10 20.19 -7.68 -7.12
CA VAL A 10 21.10 -6.71 -6.49
C VAL A 10 20.38 -5.88 -5.44
N ASN A 11 19.15 -5.42 -5.71
CA ASN A 11 18.36 -4.65 -4.74
C ASN A 11 17.92 -5.50 -3.55
N LEU A 12 17.56 -6.76 -3.75
CA LEU A 12 17.28 -7.70 -2.65
C LEU A 12 18.50 -7.86 -1.74
N ILE A 13 19.68 -8.08 -2.31
CA ILE A 13 20.93 -8.19 -1.53
C ILE A 13 21.22 -6.89 -0.77
N LYS A 14 21.06 -5.72 -1.41
CA LYS A 14 21.21 -4.43 -0.72
C LYS A 14 20.22 -4.27 0.43
N PHE A 15 18.96 -4.65 0.22
CA PHE A 15 17.92 -4.61 1.24
C PHE A 15 18.26 -5.52 2.43
N THR A 16 18.69 -6.75 2.19
CA THR A 16 19.03 -7.73 3.25
C THR A 16 20.26 -7.31 4.03
N ARG A 17 21.29 -6.74 3.35
CA ARG A 17 22.51 -6.24 3.98
C ARG A 17 22.33 -4.92 4.73
N ASN A 18 21.22 -4.23 4.53
CA ASN A 18 20.93 -3.03 5.30
C ASN A 18 20.56 -3.39 6.74
N ASN A 19 21.50 -3.20 7.66
CA ASN A 19 21.36 -3.52 9.08
C ASN A 19 20.49 -2.53 9.86
N LYS A 20 19.99 -1.45 9.23
CA LYS A 20 19.07 -0.52 9.88
C LYS A 20 17.78 -1.23 10.25
N LYS A 21 17.22 -0.91 11.41
CA LYS A 21 15.90 -1.39 11.81
C LYS A 21 14.88 -1.03 10.74
N LYS A 22 14.17 -2.03 10.21
CA LYS A 22 13.11 -1.83 9.23
C LYS A 22 11.79 -1.72 9.99
N GLU A 23 11.37 -0.49 10.27
CA GLU A 23 10.16 -0.27 11.04
C GLU A 23 8.94 -0.21 10.12
N PHE A 24 8.97 0.67 9.12
CA PHE A 24 7.92 0.83 8.13
C PHE A 24 8.46 0.49 6.75
N VAL A 25 7.95 -0.58 6.17
CA VAL A 25 8.25 -0.97 4.79
C VAL A 25 6.97 -0.80 3.97
N PHE A 26 7.04 0.04 2.94
CA PHE A 26 6.00 0.19 1.94
C PHE A 26 6.34 -0.68 0.73
N TYR A 27 5.36 -1.37 0.18
CA TYR A 27 5.51 -2.02 -1.12
C TYR A 27 4.55 -1.39 -2.12
N SER A 28 5.10 -0.94 -3.25
CA SER A 28 4.36 -0.35 -4.37
C SER A 28 4.55 -1.17 -5.64
N GLU A 29 3.46 -1.58 -6.26
CA GLU A 29 3.49 -2.31 -7.53
C GLU A 29 3.80 -1.40 -8.72
N SER A 30 3.40 -0.12 -8.63
CA SER A 30 3.45 0.83 -9.73
C SER A 30 3.42 2.27 -9.23
N LYS A 31 3.98 3.18 -10.03
CA LYS A 31 3.92 4.63 -9.83
C LYS A 31 2.50 5.20 -9.66
N PHE A 32 1.48 4.49 -10.13
CA PHE A 32 0.07 4.90 -9.96
C PHE A 32 -0.38 4.91 -8.51
N TYR A 33 0.28 4.16 -7.62
CA TYR A 33 -0.01 4.14 -6.18
C TYR A 33 0.74 5.20 -5.39
N ARG A 34 1.64 5.94 -6.02
CA ARG A 34 2.53 6.92 -5.39
C ARG A 34 1.78 7.98 -4.58
N ASP A 35 0.75 8.57 -5.19
CA ASP A 35 -0.01 9.67 -4.58
C ASP A 35 -0.79 9.22 -3.32
N TYR A 36 -1.08 7.93 -3.21
CA TYR A 36 -1.73 7.37 -2.03
C TYR A 36 -0.74 7.18 -0.87
N TYR A 37 0.48 6.73 -1.16
CA TYR A 37 1.50 6.48 -0.13
C TYR A 37 2.18 7.76 0.37
N ILE A 38 2.34 8.76 -0.50
CA ILE A 38 3.17 9.93 -0.18
C ILE A 38 2.66 10.68 1.06
N SER A 39 1.34 10.86 1.19
CA SER A 39 0.75 11.57 2.32
C SER A 39 1.03 10.84 3.64
N LEU A 40 0.88 9.51 3.68
CA LEU A 40 1.18 8.70 4.85
C LEU A 40 2.68 8.72 5.18
N ILE A 41 3.54 8.63 4.17
CA ILE A 41 5.00 8.69 4.34
C ILE A 41 5.43 10.04 4.93
N LEU A 42 4.88 11.13 4.41
CA LEU A 42 5.20 12.48 4.90
C LEU A 42 4.71 12.69 6.34
N GLU A 43 3.54 12.17 6.68
CA GLU A 43 3.02 12.25 8.04
C GLU A 43 3.87 11.41 9.01
N LEU A 44 4.27 10.20 8.65
CA LEU A 44 5.19 9.41 9.47
C LEU A 44 6.51 10.15 9.71
N LYS A 45 7.04 10.84 8.70
CA LYS A 45 8.24 11.67 8.85
C LYS A 45 8.01 12.86 9.76
N ARG A 46 6.87 13.54 9.63
CA ARG A 46 6.48 14.65 10.51
C ARG A 46 6.42 14.21 11.97
N LEU A 47 5.98 12.98 12.22
CA LEU A 47 5.95 12.34 13.54
C LEU A 47 7.34 11.83 13.99
N GLY A 48 8.41 12.16 13.27
CA GLY A 48 9.78 11.82 13.64
C GLY A 48 10.21 10.39 13.28
N GLN A 49 9.40 9.63 12.50
CA GLN A 49 9.76 8.29 12.08
C GLN A 49 10.87 8.35 11.01
N LYS A 50 12.01 7.71 11.28
CA LYS A 50 13.20 7.73 10.40
C LYS A 50 13.39 6.43 9.61
N ASN A 51 12.84 5.33 10.09
CA ASN A 51 13.06 3.99 9.54
C ASN A 51 11.99 3.58 8.53
N ILE A 52 11.80 4.42 7.51
CA ILE A 52 10.82 4.24 6.43
C ILE A 52 11.56 3.80 5.17
N ILE A 53 11.15 2.69 4.58
CA ILE A 53 11.73 2.10 3.37
C ILE A 53 10.61 1.89 2.34
N LEU A 54 10.90 2.19 1.08
CA LEU A 54 10.04 1.84 -0.05
C LEU A 54 10.67 0.71 -0.84
N VAL A 55 9.92 -0.36 -1.07
CA VAL A 55 10.22 -1.37 -2.07
C VAL A 55 9.21 -1.22 -3.20
N THR A 56 9.67 -1.13 -4.43
CA THR A 56 8.79 -0.88 -5.57
C THR A 56 9.12 -1.76 -6.76
N SER A 57 8.09 -2.10 -7.53
CA SER A 57 8.25 -2.78 -8.83
C SER A 57 8.30 -1.79 -10.02
N ASP A 58 8.27 -0.49 -9.74
CA ASP A 58 8.36 0.57 -10.74
C ASP A 58 9.63 1.42 -10.57
N ILE A 59 10.42 1.53 -11.62
CA ILE A 59 11.70 2.28 -11.57
C ILE A 59 11.46 3.79 -11.39
N ASP A 60 10.35 4.31 -11.89
CA ASP A 60 10.00 5.73 -11.76
C ASP A 60 9.76 6.13 -10.30
N ASP A 61 9.35 5.19 -9.43
CA ASP A 61 9.23 5.44 -8.00
C ASP A 61 10.59 5.62 -7.33
N VAL A 62 11.60 4.85 -7.77
CA VAL A 62 12.97 4.99 -7.22
C VAL A 62 13.50 6.39 -7.51
N ASP A 63 13.33 6.88 -8.73
CA ASP A 63 13.77 8.21 -9.12
C ASP A 63 13.00 9.31 -8.39
N PHE A 64 11.70 9.13 -8.19
CA PHE A 64 10.86 10.08 -7.48
C PHE A 64 11.24 10.20 -6.00
N PHE A 65 11.45 9.07 -5.32
CA PHE A 65 11.71 9.04 -3.88
C PHE A 65 13.18 9.08 -3.48
N LYS A 66 14.14 9.09 -4.43
CA LYS A 66 15.59 8.98 -4.17
C LYS A 66 16.16 9.94 -3.11
N ASN A 67 15.61 11.16 -3.04
CA ASN A 67 16.03 12.18 -2.06
C ASN A 67 15.17 12.17 -0.79
N THR A 68 14.14 11.36 -0.74
CA THR A 68 13.14 11.34 0.35
C THR A 68 13.22 10.09 1.19
N LEU A 69 13.42 8.94 0.55
CA LEU A 69 13.40 7.63 1.20
C LEU A 69 14.55 6.74 0.71
N THR A 70 14.85 5.71 1.50
CA THR A 70 15.62 4.57 1.01
C THR A 70 14.69 3.69 0.15
N CYS A 71 15.01 3.56 -1.14
CA CYS A 71 14.20 2.82 -2.10
C CYS A 71 14.94 1.62 -2.65
N TYR A 72 14.20 0.53 -2.88
CA TYR A 72 14.70 -0.69 -3.51
C TYR A 72 13.77 -1.11 -4.64
N TYR A 73 14.35 -1.39 -5.82
CA TYR A 73 13.61 -1.84 -6.99
C TYR A 73 13.59 -3.36 -7.09
N ILE A 74 12.40 -3.96 -7.00
CA ILE A 74 12.21 -5.41 -7.14
C ILE A 74 11.00 -5.65 -8.04
N LYS A 75 11.23 -5.89 -9.34
CA LYS A 75 10.17 -6.14 -10.34
C LYS A 75 10.03 -7.61 -10.71
N ASN A 76 11.13 -8.38 -10.65
CA ASN A 76 11.07 -9.78 -11.01
C ASN A 76 10.25 -10.57 -9.99
N PHE A 77 9.21 -11.27 -10.43
CA PHE A 77 8.26 -11.97 -9.57
C PHE A 77 8.92 -13.02 -8.65
N PHE A 78 9.90 -13.77 -9.17
CA PHE A 78 10.60 -14.77 -8.37
C PHE A 78 11.39 -14.13 -7.22
N ILE A 79 12.14 -13.06 -7.52
CA ILE A 79 12.88 -12.30 -6.51
C ILE A 79 11.93 -11.62 -5.52
N LEU A 80 10.79 -11.10 -5.99
CA LEU A 80 9.74 -10.53 -5.14
C LEU A 80 9.16 -11.57 -4.18
N SER A 81 8.92 -12.79 -4.65
CA SER A 81 8.45 -13.89 -3.79
C SER A 81 9.46 -14.23 -2.70
N ILE A 82 10.76 -14.23 -3.01
CA ILE A 82 11.83 -14.40 -2.02
C ILE A 82 11.81 -13.24 -1.02
N PHE A 83 11.71 -11.99 -1.51
CA PHE A 83 11.63 -10.80 -0.66
C PHE A 83 10.50 -10.91 0.37
N PHE A 84 9.28 -11.26 -0.06
CA PHE A 84 8.14 -11.41 0.85
C PHE A 84 8.38 -12.51 1.89
N LYS A 85 9.04 -13.62 1.54
CA LYS A 85 9.36 -14.72 2.47
C LYS A 85 10.36 -14.36 3.57
N ILE A 86 11.37 -13.55 3.21
CA ILE A 86 12.50 -13.23 4.13
C ILE A 86 12.37 -11.86 4.79
N LEU A 87 11.32 -11.11 4.44
CA LEU A 87 11.11 -9.75 4.96
C LEU A 87 11.05 -9.75 6.47
N ASN A 88 11.94 -8.97 7.09
CA ASN A 88 11.96 -8.70 8.52
C ASN A 88 11.69 -7.22 8.75
N CYS A 89 10.49 -6.89 9.23
CA CYS A 89 10.07 -5.52 9.54
C CYS A 89 8.97 -5.51 10.60
N LYS A 90 8.69 -4.32 11.15
CA LYS A 90 7.58 -4.17 12.08
C LYS A 90 6.25 -4.04 11.35
N PHE A 91 6.16 -3.17 10.36
CA PHE A 91 4.97 -2.94 9.54
C PHE A 91 5.31 -3.07 8.06
N LEU A 92 4.59 -3.92 7.34
CA LEU A 92 4.55 -3.94 5.89
C LEU A 92 3.23 -3.35 5.41
N ILE A 93 3.29 -2.23 4.68
CA ILE A 93 2.13 -1.48 4.19
C ILE A 93 2.03 -1.68 2.69
N LEU A 94 0.89 -2.17 2.21
CA LEU A 94 0.68 -2.51 0.80
C LEU A 94 -0.79 -2.39 0.39
N THR A 95 -1.02 -2.39 -0.93
CA THR A 95 -2.34 -2.32 -1.57
C THR A 95 -2.75 -3.62 -2.26
N LEU A 96 -1.92 -4.67 -2.15
CA LEU A 96 -2.14 -5.99 -2.76
C LEU A 96 -3.25 -6.76 -2.06
N THR A 97 -4.11 -7.41 -2.84
CA THR A 97 -5.16 -8.30 -2.31
C THR A 97 -4.77 -9.77 -2.31
N ASP A 98 -3.66 -10.13 -2.98
CA ASP A 98 -3.24 -11.51 -3.20
C ASP A 98 -2.25 -12.03 -2.14
N LEU A 99 -2.12 -11.29 -1.04
CA LEU A 99 -1.23 -11.66 0.05
C LEU A 99 -1.65 -13.01 0.66
N GLY A 100 -0.71 -13.95 0.66
CA GLY A 100 -0.93 -15.30 1.15
C GLY A 100 -1.46 -16.28 0.10
N GLU A 101 -1.80 -15.82 -1.10
CA GLU A 101 -2.15 -16.66 -2.25
C GLU A 101 -0.93 -16.83 -3.17
N HIS A 102 -0.47 -15.74 -3.78
CA HIS A 102 0.70 -15.75 -4.67
C HIS A 102 1.98 -15.26 -4.00
N LEU A 103 1.87 -14.42 -2.97
CA LEU A 103 2.98 -13.89 -2.19
C LEU A 103 2.88 -14.36 -0.75
N GLN A 104 3.78 -15.24 -0.34
CA GLN A 104 3.77 -15.82 1.01
C GLN A 104 4.20 -14.80 2.05
N LYS A 105 3.49 -14.78 3.19
CA LYS A 105 3.83 -13.94 4.35
C LYS A 105 5.13 -14.42 5.01
N SER A 106 6.03 -13.48 5.34
CA SER A 106 7.15 -13.76 6.23
C SER A 106 6.69 -13.93 7.68
N LYS A 107 7.24 -14.90 8.37
CA LYS A 107 7.08 -15.04 9.82
C LYS A 107 7.83 -13.97 10.62
N LEU A 108 8.74 -13.24 10.00
CA LEU A 108 9.57 -12.21 10.61
C LEU A 108 8.95 -10.80 10.49
N CYS A 109 7.92 -10.64 9.68
CA CYS A 109 7.15 -9.40 9.61
C CYS A 109 6.06 -9.41 10.69
N LYS A 110 6.04 -8.37 11.53
CA LYS A 110 5.16 -8.37 12.70
C LYS A 110 3.71 -8.05 12.33
N PHE A 111 3.48 -7.05 11.46
CA PHE A 111 2.15 -6.62 11.06
C PHE A 111 2.07 -6.37 9.57
N TYR A 112 1.05 -6.91 8.93
CA TYR A 112 0.67 -6.66 7.55
C TYR A 112 -0.49 -5.67 7.52
N VAL A 113 -0.26 -4.51 6.92
CA VAL A 113 -1.20 -3.40 6.87
C VAL A 113 -1.73 -3.24 5.45
N TYR A 114 -3.04 -3.36 5.29
CA TYR A 114 -3.68 -3.02 4.01
C TYR A 114 -4.04 -1.54 3.97
N PHE A 115 -3.76 -0.91 2.84
CA PHE A 115 -4.04 0.50 2.59
C PHE A 115 -4.87 0.65 1.31
N PHE A 116 -6.08 1.22 1.43
CA PHE A 116 -6.95 1.36 0.28
C PHE A 116 -6.49 2.47 -0.67
N HIS A 117 -6.51 2.17 -1.96
CA HIS A 117 -6.23 3.10 -3.05
C HIS A 117 -7.48 3.43 -3.89
N ALA A 118 -8.67 2.99 -3.45
CA ALA A 118 -9.94 3.25 -4.13
C ALA A 118 -11.07 3.44 -3.12
N LEU A 119 -12.01 4.34 -3.43
CA LEU A 119 -13.28 4.49 -2.74
C LEU A 119 -14.29 3.49 -3.32
N ALA A 120 -14.21 2.24 -2.90
CA ALA A 120 -15.02 1.17 -3.45
C ALA A 120 -15.59 0.27 -2.37
N SER A 121 -16.77 -0.32 -2.64
CA SER A 121 -17.33 -1.35 -1.77
C SER A 121 -16.44 -2.57 -1.74
N THR A 122 -16.05 -2.99 -0.54
CA THR A 122 -15.21 -4.18 -0.35
C THR A 122 -15.93 -5.47 -0.74
N GLN A 123 -17.24 -5.50 -0.59
CA GLN A 123 -18.06 -6.68 -0.90
C GLN A 123 -18.33 -6.86 -2.39
N LYS A 124 -18.36 -5.75 -3.16
CA LYS A 124 -18.71 -5.79 -4.59
C LYS A 124 -17.52 -5.95 -5.53
N ILE A 125 -16.37 -5.41 -5.14
CA ILE A 125 -15.20 -5.30 -6.04
C ILE A 125 -14.12 -6.31 -5.71
N TYR A 126 -13.93 -6.62 -4.43
CA TYR A 126 -12.86 -7.49 -3.99
C TYR A 126 -13.31 -8.94 -3.83
N THR A 127 -12.38 -9.87 -4.01
CA THR A 127 -12.63 -11.29 -3.71
C THR A 127 -12.89 -11.47 -2.22
N LYS A 128 -13.63 -12.51 -1.86
CA LYS A 128 -13.98 -12.81 -0.47
C LYS A 128 -12.76 -12.93 0.45
N THR A 129 -11.63 -13.39 -0.09
CA THR A 129 -10.38 -13.64 0.64
C THR A 129 -9.40 -12.48 0.64
N ALA A 130 -9.68 -11.39 -0.10
CA ALA A 130 -8.75 -10.29 -0.35
C ALA A 130 -8.04 -9.76 0.90
N PHE A 131 -8.76 -9.65 2.02
CA PHE A 131 -8.23 -9.07 3.26
C PHE A 131 -7.92 -10.11 4.34
N LYS A 132 -8.11 -11.41 4.06
CA LYS A 132 -7.96 -12.49 5.05
C LYS A 132 -6.62 -12.47 5.78
N ASN A 133 -5.55 -12.18 5.05
CA ASN A 133 -4.17 -12.32 5.54
C ASN A 133 -3.57 -11.03 6.12
N TYR A 134 -4.37 -9.98 6.28
CA TYR A 134 -3.96 -8.72 6.90
C TYR A 134 -4.25 -8.70 8.39
N ASP A 135 -3.42 -7.98 9.14
CA ASP A 135 -3.56 -7.80 10.58
C ASP A 135 -4.26 -6.45 10.88
N ILE A 136 -3.93 -5.42 10.09
CA ILE A 136 -4.44 -4.06 10.21
C ILE A 136 -4.99 -3.62 8.86
N ILE A 137 -6.12 -2.92 8.86
CA ILE A 137 -6.71 -2.33 7.64
C ILE A 137 -6.98 -0.84 7.89
N PHE A 138 -6.41 0.00 7.05
CA PHE A 138 -6.70 1.42 7.00
C PHE A 138 -7.94 1.63 6.12
N SER A 139 -9.07 1.87 6.77
CA SER A 139 -10.37 2.05 6.13
C SER A 139 -10.56 3.49 5.68
N ASN A 140 -11.27 3.68 4.57
CA ASN A 140 -11.65 5.01 4.08
C ASN A 140 -12.79 5.66 4.90
N GLY A 141 -13.38 4.93 5.86
CA GLY A 141 -14.41 5.43 6.77
C GLY A 141 -15.43 4.38 7.18
N LYS A 142 -16.40 4.82 7.96
CA LYS A 142 -17.36 3.99 8.69
C LYS A 142 -18.03 2.88 7.85
N TYR A 143 -18.55 3.23 6.66
CA TYR A 143 -19.25 2.25 5.82
C TYR A 143 -18.35 1.11 5.35
N GLN A 144 -17.12 1.43 4.97
CA GLN A 144 -16.14 0.41 4.57
C GLN A 144 -15.72 -0.46 5.76
N SER A 145 -15.57 0.14 6.93
CA SER A 145 -15.32 -0.58 8.19
C SER A 145 -16.44 -1.54 8.54
N GLU A 146 -17.70 -1.15 8.35
CA GLU A 146 -18.85 -2.01 8.55
C GLU A 146 -18.91 -3.18 7.56
N GLU A 147 -18.58 -2.95 6.28
CA GLU A 147 -18.45 -4.02 5.28
C GLU A 147 -17.35 -5.03 5.66
N LEU A 148 -16.18 -4.55 6.09
CA LEU A 148 -15.09 -5.40 6.56
C LEU A 148 -15.49 -6.23 7.78
N ARG A 149 -16.17 -5.64 8.77
CA ARG A 149 -16.67 -6.36 9.93
C ARG A 149 -17.74 -7.39 9.55
N SER A 150 -18.59 -7.09 8.59
CA SER A 150 -19.58 -8.03 8.06
C SER A 150 -18.89 -9.22 7.39
N ALA A 151 -17.84 -8.98 6.58
CA ALA A 151 -17.07 -10.04 5.96
C ALA A 151 -16.34 -10.93 6.98
N GLU A 152 -15.77 -10.36 8.04
CA GLU A 152 -15.15 -11.13 9.13
C GLU A 152 -16.13 -12.12 9.75
N LYS A 153 -17.38 -11.67 10.02
CA LYS A 153 -18.43 -12.52 10.60
C LYS A 153 -18.89 -13.59 9.59
N GLN A 154 -19.18 -13.18 8.35
CA GLN A 154 -19.74 -14.05 7.32
C GLN A 154 -18.79 -15.19 6.93
N PHE A 155 -17.50 -14.91 6.87
CA PHE A 155 -16.48 -15.86 6.42
C PHE A 155 -15.63 -16.43 7.56
N SER A 156 -15.98 -16.13 8.81
CA SER A 156 -15.24 -16.58 10.01
C SER A 156 -13.73 -16.24 9.94
N PHE A 157 -13.42 -15.05 9.46
CA PHE A 157 -12.03 -14.58 9.42
C PHE A 157 -11.58 -14.08 10.79
N PRO A 158 -10.28 -14.14 11.08
CA PRO A 158 -9.73 -13.53 12.28
C PRO A 158 -10.07 -12.05 12.35
N LYS A 159 -10.43 -11.57 13.53
CA LYS A 159 -10.70 -10.15 13.77
C LYS A 159 -9.44 -9.33 13.52
N LYS A 160 -9.55 -8.28 12.70
CA LYS A 160 -8.45 -7.38 12.34
C LYS A 160 -8.57 -6.08 13.12
N GLU A 161 -7.46 -5.35 13.22
CA GLU A 161 -7.51 -3.95 13.62
C GLU A 161 -7.96 -3.13 12.40
N ILE A 162 -9.12 -2.47 12.50
CA ILE A 162 -9.63 -1.58 11.45
C ILE A 162 -9.54 -0.16 11.98
N VAL A 163 -8.81 0.69 11.26
CA VAL A 163 -8.58 2.08 11.61
C VAL A 163 -9.19 2.97 10.54
N ASP A 164 -10.15 3.81 10.92
CA ASP A 164 -10.75 4.78 10.00
C ASP A 164 -9.79 5.93 9.77
N THR A 165 -9.07 5.89 8.64
CA THR A 165 -8.05 6.87 8.29
C THR A 165 -8.55 7.94 7.32
N GLY A 166 -9.71 7.72 6.71
CA GLY A 166 -10.15 8.51 5.57
C GLY A 166 -9.40 8.14 4.28
N TYR A 167 -9.66 8.90 3.22
CA TYR A 167 -9.08 8.67 1.91
C TYR A 167 -8.09 9.79 1.57
N PHE A 168 -6.82 9.56 1.85
CA PHE A 168 -5.75 10.56 1.73
C PHE A 168 -5.63 11.24 0.36
N PHE A 169 -6.04 10.56 -0.71
CA PHE A 169 -6.00 11.13 -2.04
C PHE A 169 -6.97 12.33 -2.20
N LEU A 170 -8.11 12.30 -1.51
CA LEU A 170 -9.04 13.45 -1.51
C LEU A 170 -8.40 14.70 -0.90
N ASP A 171 -7.60 14.56 0.13
CA ASP A 171 -6.90 15.69 0.73
C ASP A 171 -5.91 16.32 -0.26
N SER A 172 -5.21 15.50 -1.04
CA SER A 172 -4.30 15.98 -2.08
C SER A 172 -5.04 16.72 -3.20
N ILE A 173 -6.21 16.23 -3.61
CA ILE A 173 -7.07 16.89 -4.61
C ILE A 173 -7.60 18.21 -4.05
N ARG A 174 -8.12 18.19 -2.82
CA ARG A 174 -8.66 19.38 -2.16
C ARG A 174 -7.62 20.50 -2.04
N ASN A 175 -6.40 20.16 -1.66
CA ASN A 175 -5.31 21.11 -1.50
C ASN A 175 -4.82 21.69 -2.84
N LYS A 176 -4.95 20.93 -3.93
CA LYS A 176 -4.60 21.38 -5.30
C LYS A 176 -5.73 22.16 -5.97
N ALA A 177 -6.97 21.91 -5.58
CA ALA A 177 -8.13 22.53 -6.20
C ALA A 177 -8.36 23.92 -5.61
N ASN A 178 -8.10 24.96 -6.41
CA ASN A 178 -8.61 26.31 -6.16
C ASN A 178 -10.13 26.28 -6.39
N PHE A 179 -10.90 25.91 -5.37
CA PHE A 179 -12.36 26.01 -5.41
C PHE A 179 -12.78 27.49 -5.39
N ARG A 180 -12.62 28.19 -6.50
CA ARG A 180 -13.37 29.41 -6.74
C ARG A 180 -14.78 28.96 -7.12
N LEU A 181 -15.73 29.17 -6.23
CA LEU A 181 -17.17 29.09 -6.54
C LEU A 181 -17.45 30.09 -7.66
N LYS A 182 -17.36 29.64 -8.90
CA LYS A 182 -17.90 30.39 -10.05
C LYS A 182 -19.40 30.13 -10.06
N GLU A 183 -20.20 31.15 -10.33
CA GLU A 183 -21.67 31.09 -10.40
C GLU A 183 -22.22 30.08 -11.42
N LYS A 184 -21.40 29.56 -12.30
CA LYS A 184 -21.80 28.57 -13.29
C LYS A 184 -21.95 27.17 -12.65
N LYS A 185 -23.19 26.68 -12.67
CA LYS A 185 -23.50 25.30 -12.29
C LYS A 185 -23.10 24.36 -13.42
N HIS A 186 -22.24 23.39 -13.15
CA HIS A 186 -21.87 22.34 -14.09
C HIS A 186 -22.42 21.02 -13.58
N ILE A 187 -23.03 20.23 -14.47
CA ILE A 187 -23.46 18.86 -14.20
C ILE A 187 -22.45 17.95 -14.90
N LEU A 188 -21.73 17.12 -14.14
CA LEU A 188 -20.86 16.11 -14.68
C LEU A 188 -21.61 14.76 -14.68
N PHE A 189 -21.81 14.19 -15.86
CA PHE A 189 -22.27 12.83 -16.03
C PHE A 189 -21.07 11.94 -16.35
N ALA A 190 -20.65 11.10 -15.41
CA ALA A 190 -19.48 10.25 -15.52
C ALA A 190 -19.82 8.79 -15.15
N PRO A 191 -20.45 8.03 -16.07
CA PRO A 191 -20.76 6.63 -15.84
C PRO A 191 -19.46 5.81 -15.77
N SER A 192 -19.43 4.80 -14.88
CA SER A 192 -18.36 3.82 -14.86
C SER A 192 -18.56 2.82 -16.01
N TRP A 193 -17.46 2.24 -16.48
CA TRP A 193 -17.52 1.12 -17.42
C TRP A 193 -18.05 -0.13 -16.72
N ASN A 194 -18.80 -0.91 -17.45
CA ASN A 194 -19.10 -2.32 -17.16
C ASN A 194 -18.30 -3.18 -18.11
#